data_8f205554bf03bdef4c39fcd7f5ec47b7
#
_entry.id   8f205554bf03bdef4c39fcd7f5ec47b7
#
_cell.length_a   1.000
_cell.length_b   1.000
_cell.length_c   1.000
_cell.angle_alpha   90.00
_cell.angle_beta   90.00
_cell.angle_gamma   90.00
#
_symmetry.space_group_name_H-M   'P 1'
#
loop_
_entity.id
_entity.type
_entity.pdbx_description
1 polymer ?
#
loop_
_entity_poly.entity_id
_entity_poly.type
_entity_poly.pdbx_seq_one_letter_code
_entity_poly.pdbx_strand_id
1 'polypeptide(L)'
;AIVIIFQPEIRKALENLGQKNFLTSFFAFDFSKGEIAKFTDKTINELVKACYEMGKVKTGALIVIEDEIVLSEYERTGIAVDGILTSQLLINIFEKNTPLHDGAVIVRGDRVVSATCYLPLTDSLSISKDLGTRHRAAVGISEVSDSLTIVVSEETGKVSIAMGGELYRNVDAEFLKNKLSFIPVSYTHLTLPTKLEV
;
A
#
# COMPACT_ATOMS: atom_id res chain seq x y z
N ALA A 1 30.36 25.21 15.98
CA ALA A 1 30.85 23.80 15.99
C ALA A 1 29.75 22.80 16.36
N ILE A 2 28.78 23.15 17.23
CA ILE A 2 27.70 22.24 17.69
C ILE A 2 26.69 21.92 16.57
N VAL A 3 26.39 22.87 15.69
CA VAL A 3 25.40 22.69 14.58
C VAL A 3 25.82 21.64 13.58
N ILE A 4 27.12 21.45 13.35
CA ILE A 4 27.63 20.51 12.33
C ILE A 4 27.50 19.05 12.83
N ILE A 5 27.56 18.82 14.13
CA ILE A 5 27.50 17.46 14.71
C ILE A 5 26.07 16.90 14.68
N PHE A 6 25.04 17.75 14.77
CA PHE A 6 23.63 17.36 14.77
C PHE A 6 22.95 17.48 13.40
N GLN A 7 23.72 17.71 12.34
CA GLN A 7 23.18 17.88 10.98
C GLN A 7 22.35 16.68 10.49
N PRO A 8 22.75 15.41 10.71
CA PRO A 8 21.95 14.25 10.29
C PRO A 8 20.67 14.09 11.13
N GLU A 9 20.72 14.39 12.43
CA GLU A 9 19.56 14.29 13.33
C GLU A 9 18.54 15.39 13.03
N ILE A 10 19.01 16.62 12.79
CA ILE A 10 18.15 17.75 12.39
C ILE A 10 17.52 17.50 11.05
N ARG A 11 18.27 16.93 10.08
CA ARG A 11 17.71 16.54 8.77
C ARG A 11 16.60 15.50 8.93
N LYS A 12 16.85 14.44 9.70
CA LYS A 12 15.86 13.39 9.99
C LYS A 12 14.63 13.91 10.74
N ALA A 13 14.83 14.84 11.67
CA ALA A 13 13.74 15.51 12.38
C ALA A 13 12.92 16.42 11.45
N LEU A 14 13.56 17.14 10.54
CA LEU A 14 12.87 17.98 9.54
C LEU A 14 12.17 17.16 8.47
N GLU A 15 12.75 16.04 8.03
CA GLU A 15 12.10 15.11 7.13
C GLU A 15 10.85 14.50 7.78
N ASN A 16 10.92 14.09 9.05
CA ASN A 16 9.77 13.58 9.82
C ASN A 16 8.72 14.68 10.11
N LEU A 17 9.10 15.93 10.27
CA LEU A 17 8.18 17.06 10.40
C LEU A 17 7.57 17.47 9.06
N GLY A 18 8.31 17.32 7.97
CA GLY A 18 7.80 17.55 6.61
C GLY A 18 6.81 16.47 6.14
N GLN A 19 6.95 15.25 6.64
CA GLN A 19 6.02 14.15 6.34
C GLN A 19 4.72 14.19 7.18
N LYS A 20 4.77 14.82 8.36
CA LYS A 20 3.55 15.12 9.10
C LYS A 20 3.04 16.48 8.62
N ASN A 21 2.02 16.47 7.80
CA ASN A 21 1.30 17.63 7.25
C ASN A 21 0.73 18.57 8.34
N PHE A 22 1.58 19.03 9.27
CA PHE A 22 1.18 19.96 10.32
C PHE A 22 0.87 21.38 9.79
N LEU A 23 1.46 21.73 8.64
CA LEU A 23 1.25 23.04 8.02
C LEU A 23 0.03 23.09 7.10
N THR A 24 -0.40 21.96 6.54
CA THR A 24 -1.60 21.92 5.69
C THR A 24 -2.89 21.99 6.49
N SER A 25 -2.89 21.58 7.77
CA SER A 25 -4.06 21.69 8.64
C SER A 25 -4.42 23.12 9.01
N PHE A 26 -3.48 24.08 8.92
CA PHE A 26 -3.73 25.49 9.23
C PHE A 26 -4.19 26.32 8.01
N PHE A 27 -3.90 25.87 6.78
CA PHE A 27 -4.28 26.56 5.55
C PHE A 27 -5.44 25.91 4.78
N ALA A 28 -5.90 24.73 5.20
CA ALA A 28 -7.01 24.02 4.55
C ALA A 28 -8.38 24.34 5.18
N PHE A 29 -8.53 25.51 5.81
CA PHE A 29 -9.86 26.05 6.05
C PHE A 29 -10.27 26.82 4.80
N ASP A 30 -11.13 26.17 4.01
CA ASP A 30 -11.83 26.74 2.87
C ASP A 30 -11.13 26.64 1.50
N PHE A 31 -11.20 25.43 0.90
CA PHE A 31 -11.45 25.33 -0.56
C PHE A 31 -11.96 23.92 -0.90
N SER A 32 -13.24 23.87 -1.25
CA SER A 32 -13.96 22.78 -1.92
C SER A 32 -13.91 21.41 -1.25
N LYS A 33 -15.05 20.99 -0.74
CA LYS A 33 -15.44 19.57 -0.61
C LYS A 33 -15.37 18.89 -1.98
N GLY A 34 -14.16 18.59 -2.45
CA GLY A 34 -13.97 17.50 -3.38
C GLY A 34 -14.36 16.25 -2.60
N GLU A 35 -15.31 15.47 -3.07
CA GLU A 35 -15.60 14.16 -2.55
C GLU A 35 -14.28 13.42 -2.49
N ILE A 36 -13.79 13.14 -1.27
CA ILE A 36 -12.69 12.22 -1.04
C ILE A 36 -13.24 10.89 -1.55
N ALA A 37 -12.84 10.50 -2.75
CA ALA A 37 -13.27 9.26 -3.35
C ALA A 37 -12.71 8.14 -2.46
N LYS A 38 -13.55 7.51 -1.67
CA LYS A 38 -13.24 6.25 -0.99
C LYS A 38 -13.04 5.18 -2.06
N PHE A 39 -12.25 4.15 -1.74
CA PHE A 39 -12.24 2.93 -2.56
C PHE A 39 -13.67 2.57 -2.92
N THR A 40 -13.92 2.33 -4.22
CA THR A 40 -15.26 1.93 -4.61
C THR A 40 -15.57 0.58 -3.96
N ASP A 41 -16.82 0.36 -3.57
CA ASP A 41 -17.26 -0.95 -3.05
C ASP A 41 -16.91 -2.09 -4.01
N LYS A 42 -16.85 -1.79 -5.30
CA LYS A 42 -16.41 -2.71 -6.34
C LYS A 42 -14.96 -3.10 -6.15
N THR A 43 -14.05 -2.14 -5.99
CA THR A 43 -12.61 -2.38 -5.81
C THR A 43 -12.34 -3.16 -4.52
N ILE A 44 -13.01 -2.80 -3.43
CA ILE A 44 -12.93 -3.53 -2.16
C ILE A 44 -13.35 -5.00 -2.35
N ASN A 45 -14.48 -5.24 -3.01
CA ASN A 45 -14.97 -6.59 -3.24
C ASN A 45 -14.03 -7.40 -4.16
N GLU A 46 -13.42 -6.77 -5.18
CA GLU A 46 -12.45 -7.42 -6.06
C GLU A 46 -11.15 -7.79 -5.31
N LEU A 47 -10.64 -6.90 -4.43
CA LEU A 47 -9.49 -7.18 -3.56
C LEU A 47 -9.77 -8.34 -2.61
N VAL A 48 -10.87 -8.28 -1.88
CA VAL A 48 -11.28 -9.34 -0.94
C VAL A 48 -11.41 -10.65 -1.67
N LYS A 49 -12.14 -10.67 -2.80
CA LYS A 49 -12.30 -11.86 -3.63
C LYS A 49 -10.96 -12.45 -4.06
N ALA A 50 -10.04 -11.64 -4.61
CA ALA A 50 -8.72 -12.09 -5.03
C ALA A 50 -7.94 -12.74 -3.88
N CYS A 51 -7.88 -12.08 -2.72
CA CYS A 51 -7.13 -12.58 -1.56
C CYS A 51 -7.63 -13.95 -1.09
N TYR A 52 -8.95 -14.13 -1.00
CA TYR A 52 -9.50 -15.42 -0.54
C TYR A 52 -9.48 -16.52 -1.61
N GLU A 53 -9.61 -16.18 -2.89
CA GLU A 53 -9.41 -17.15 -3.98
C GLU A 53 -7.96 -17.63 -4.04
N MET A 54 -6.97 -16.73 -3.96
CA MET A 54 -5.57 -17.08 -3.85
C MET A 54 -5.26 -17.91 -2.58
N GLY A 55 -5.90 -17.56 -1.45
CA GLY A 55 -5.77 -18.31 -0.21
C GLY A 55 -6.23 -19.76 -0.30
N LYS A 56 -7.33 -20.04 -1.02
CA LYS A 56 -7.84 -21.41 -1.23
C LYS A 56 -6.83 -22.32 -1.92
N VAL A 57 -6.07 -21.77 -2.87
CA VAL A 57 -5.08 -22.52 -3.66
C VAL A 57 -3.64 -22.30 -3.16
N LYS A 58 -3.50 -21.58 -2.02
CA LYS A 58 -2.21 -21.25 -1.40
C LYS A 58 -1.25 -20.53 -2.34
N THR A 59 -1.77 -19.62 -3.13
CA THR A 59 -0.96 -18.67 -3.88
C THR A 59 -0.56 -17.52 -2.97
N GLY A 60 0.74 -17.34 -2.76
CA GLY A 60 1.28 -16.26 -1.94
C GLY A 60 1.10 -14.91 -2.63
N ALA A 61 0.65 -13.89 -1.89
CA ALA A 61 0.49 -12.54 -2.41
C ALA A 61 0.92 -11.48 -1.40
N LEU A 62 1.42 -10.35 -1.90
CA LEU A 62 1.78 -9.17 -1.13
C LEU A 62 1.23 -7.95 -1.86
N ILE A 63 0.19 -7.32 -1.29
CA ILE A 63 -0.54 -6.22 -1.92
C ILE A 63 -0.48 -5.02 -0.98
N VAL A 64 0.10 -3.91 -1.45
CA VAL A 64 0.22 -2.65 -0.72
C VAL A 64 -0.81 -1.67 -1.24
N ILE A 65 -1.68 -1.23 -0.37
CA ILE A 65 -2.69 -0.20 -0.65
C ILE A 65 -2.10 1.12 -0.20
N GLU A 66 -1.80 1.99 -1.16
CA GLU A 66 -1.31 3.34 -0.90
C GLU A 66 -2.44 4.20 -0.31
N ASP A 67 -2.11 4.98 0.72
CA ASP A 67 -3.03 5.95 1.32
C ASP A 67 -2.56 7.38 1.01
N GLU A 68 -2.26 8.22 1.99
CA GLU A 68 -1.83 9.61 1.78
C GLU A 68 -0.36 9.70 1.33
N ILE A 69 0.50 8.80 1.84
CA ILE A 69 1.93 8.76 1.50
C ILE A 69 2.15 8.03 0.20
N VAL A 70 2.59 8.76 -0.84
CA VAL A 70 2.88 8.20 -2.16
C VAL A 70 4.12 7.31 -2.12
N LEU A 71 4.00 6.07 -2.62
CA LEU A 71 5.05 5.05 -2.57
C LEU A 71 5.93 5.01 -3.82
N SER A 72 6.19 6.17 -4.46
CA SER A 72 6.92 6.26 -5.73
C SER A 72 8.33 5.65 -5.70
N GLU A 73 9.00 5.65 -4.55
CA GLU A 73 10.34 5.04 -4.41
C GLU A 73 10.27 3.52 -4.59
N TYR A 74 9.26 2.89 -4.00
CA TYR A 74 9.04 1.44 -4.12
C TYR A 74 8.44 1.07 -5.47
N GLU A 75 7.53 1.88 -6.02
CA GLU A 75 6.94 1.71 -7.34
C GLU A 75 8.01 1.61 -8.44
N ARG A 76 9.05 2.44 -8.38
CA ARG A 76 10.16 2.44 -9.36
C ARG A 76 11.01 1.18 -9.34
N THR A 77 10.97 0.39 -8.28
CA THR A 77 11.70 -0.87 -8.20
C THR A 77 11.00 -2.01 -8.94
N GLY A 78 9.72 -1.82 -9.24
CA GLY A 78 8.87 -2.82 -9.88
C GLY A 78 8.68 -2.60 -11.37
N ILE A 79 7.73 -3.36 -11.91
CA ILE A 79 7.30 -3.29 -13.31
C ILE A 79 5.96 -2.55 -13.36
N ALA A 80 5.88 -1.48 -14.15
CA ALA A 80 4.65 -0.71 -14.33
C ALA A 80 3.55 -1.58 -14.96
N VAL A 81 2.39 -1.60 -14.36
CA VAL A 81 1.19 -2.33 -14.82
C VAL A 81 0.12 -1.38 -15.30
N ASP A 82 -0.15 -0.35 -14.50
CA ASP A 82 -1.16 0.69 -14.74
C ASP A 82 -2.51 0.14 -15.22
N GLY A 83 -3.00 -0.89 -14.54
CA GLY A 83 -4.24 -1.61 -14.87
C GLY A 83 -5.36 -1.33 -13.89
N ILE A 84 -6.63 -1.36 -14.36
CA ILE A 84 -7.80 -1.33 -13.46
C ILE A 84 -7.76 -2.56 -12.57
N LEU A 85 -7.93 -2.35 -11.25
CA LEU A 85 -7.92 -3.44 -10.29
C LEU A 85 -9.15 -4.35 -10.48
N THR A 86 -8.85 -5.61 -10.74
CA THR A 86 -9.84 -6.69 -10.77
C THR A 86 -9.26 -7.91 -10.06
N SER A 87 -10.12 -8.77 -9.54
CA SER A 87 -9.67 -10.03 -8.92
C SER A 87 -8.88 -10.90 -9.88
N GLN A 88 -9.28 -10.94 -11.16
CA GLN A 88 -8.59 -11.68 -12.20
C GLN A 88 -7.18 -11.14 -12.47
N LEU A 89 -7.01 -9.81 -12.51
CA LEU A 89 -5.69 -9.19 -12.71
C LEU A 89 -4.74 -9.58 -11.56
N LEU A 90 -5.20 -9.45 -10.31
CA LEU A 90 -4.39 -9.80 -9.14
C LEU A 90 -4.02 -11.28 -9.10
N ILE A 91 -4.97 -12.18 -9.36
CA ILE A 91 -4.72 -13.63 -9.42
C ILE A 91 -3.68 -13.96 -10.50
N ASN A 92 -3.79 -13.35 -11.70
CA ASN A 92 -2.81 -13.57 -12.76
C ASN A 92 -1.42 -13.00 -12.45
N ILE A 93 -1.33 -11.87 -11.76
CA ILE A 93 -0.04 -11.30 -11.34
C ILE A 93 0.66 -12.25 -10.36
N PHE A 94 -0.06 -12.81 -9.38
CA PHE A 94 0.52 -13.68 -8.36
C PHE A 94 0.57 -15.17 -8.75
N GLU A 95 0.14 -15.51 -9.97
CA GLU A 95 0.26 -16.88 -10.48
C GLU A 95 1.72 -17.32 -10.48
N LYS A 96 1.99 -18.52 -9.93
CA LYS A 96 3.37 -19.04 -9.77
C LYS A 96 4.05 -19.18 -11.12
N ASN A 97 5.36 -18.92 -11.13
CA ASN A 97 6.22 -19.01 -12.30
C ASN A 97 5.91 -17.96 -13.41
N THR A 98 5.20 -16.90 -13.08
CA THR A 98 5.03 -15.74 -13.99
C THR A 98 6.07 -14.64 -13.64
N PRO A 99 6.43 -13.75 -14.58
CA PRO A 99 7.40 -12.69 -14.32
C PRO A 99 6.98 -11.67 -13.25
N LEU A 100 5.68 -11.60 -12.92
CA LEU A 100 5.13 -10.56 -12.04
C LEU A 100 4.87 -11.04 -10.60
N HIS A 101 5.02 -12.34 -10.30
CA HIS A 101 4.57 -12.92 -9.03
C HIS A 101 5.50 -12.67 -7.83
N ASP A 102 6.79 -12.41 -8.09
CA ASP A 102 7.78 -12.24 -7.03
C ASP A 102 7.93 -10.75 -6.67
N GLY A 103 7.55 -10.40 -5.45
CA GLY A 103 7.54 -9.04 -4.93
C GLY A 103 6.15 -8.56 -4.56
N ALA A 104 6.02 -7.25 -4.37
CA ALA A 104 4.77 -6.61 -4.00
C ALA A 104 4.05 -5.98 -5.19
N VAL A 105 2.73 -5.97 -5.09
CA VAL A 105 1.87 -5.15 -5.95
C VAL A 105 1.51 -3.88 -5.20
N ILE A 106 1.68 -2.71 -5.85
CA ILE A 106 1.22 -1.42 -5.32
C ILE A 106 -0.09 -1.05 -6.00
N VAL A 107 -1.07 -0.72 -5.15
CA VAL A 107 -2.41 -0.29 -5.55
C VAL A 107 -2.61 1.17 -5.13
N ARG A 108 -3.00 2.00 -6.08
CA ARG A 108 -3.37 3.40 -5.86
C ARG A 108 -4.78 3.62 -6.40
N GLY A 109 -5.71 3.95 -5.51
CA GLY A 109 -7.11 4.01 -5.89
C GLY A 109 -7.60 2.71 -6.52
N ASP A 110 -8.33 2.81 -7.60
CA ASP A 110 -8.89 1.66 -8.31
C ASP A 110 -7.91 0.99 -9.30
N ARG A 111 -6.59 1.27 -9.18
CA ARG A 111 -5.58 0.79 -10.14
C ARG A 111 -4.46 0.02 -9.47
N VAL A 112 -4.01 -1.02 -10.12
CA VAL A 112 -2.71 -1.65 -9.90
C VAL A 112 -1.67 -0.83 -10.65
N VAL A 113 -0.79 -0.11 -9.93
CA VAL A 113 0.21 0.77 -10.56
C VAL A 113 1.48 0.02 -10.94
N SER A 114 1.95 -0.87 -10.07
CA SER A 114 3.19 -1.62 -10.29
C SER A 114 3.13 -2.99 -9.63
N ALA A 115 3.92 -3.94 -10.13
CA ALA A 115 4.11 -5.28 -9.59
C ALA A 115 5.59 -5.58 -9.41
N THR A 116 5.95 -6.65 -8.72
CA THR A 116 7.35 -7.02 -8.40
C THR A 116 8.12 -5.92 -7.65
N CYS A 117 7.43 -5.09 -6.87
CA CYS A 117 8.08 -4.04 -6.11
C CYS A 117 8.83 -4.61 -4.91
N TYR A 118 10.04 -4.07 -4.66
CA TYR A 118 10.84 -4.41 -3.49
C TYR A 118 10.47 -3.49 -2.33
N LEU A 119 10.21 -4.10 -1.16
CA LEU A 119 9.83 -3.41 0.06
C LEU A 119 10.87 -3.61 1.15
N PRO A 120 10.98 -2.68 2.12
CA PRO A 120 11.84 -2.86 3.28
C PRO A 120 11.32 -4.03 4.12
N LEU A 121 12.24 -4.79 4.70
CA LEU A 121 11.92 -5.82 5.67
C LEU A 121 12.03 -5.25 7.07
N THR A 122 11.06 -5.57 7.93
CA THR A 122 11.17 -5.17 9.34
C THR A 122 12.28 -5.94 10.05
N ASP A 123 13.00 -5.23 10.91
CA ASP A 123 13.97 -5.79 11.84
C ASP A 123 13.36 -6.14 13.21
N SER A 124 12.04 -5.92 13.37
CA SER A 124 11.34 -6.14 14.64
C SER A 124 11.42 -7.60 15.10
N LEU A 125 11.91 -7.78 16.32
CA LEU A 125 11.97 -9.08 16.98
C LEU A 125 10.60 -9.56 17.50
N SER A 126 9.58 -8.70 17.48
CA SER A 126 8.22 -9.03 17.89
C SER A 126 7.51 -9.94 16.89
N ILE A 127 8.01 -10.01 15.64
CA ILE A 127 7.45 -10.85 14.60
C ILE A 127 7.96 -12.27 14.74
N SER A 128 7.03 -13.24 14.81
CA SER A 128 7.36 -14.66 14.89
C SER A 128 8.31 -15.06 13.75
N LYS A 129 9.32 -15.88 14.08
CA LYS A 129 10.29 -16.43 13.11
C LYS A 129 9.66 -17.34 12.07
N ASP A 130 8.44 -17.83 12.34
CA ASP A 130 7.67 -18.69 11.43
C ASP A 130 7.05 -17.92 10.27
N LEU A 131 7.15 -16.58 10.26
CA LEU A 131 6.60 -15.75 9.21
C LEU A 131 7.62 -15.51 8.11
N GLY A 132 7.21 -15.82 6.88
CA GLY A 132 8.04 -15.65 5.68
C GLY A 132 8.31 -14.18 5.32
N THR A 133 9.12 -14.00 4.28
CA THR A 133 9.59 -12.69 3.80
C THR A 133 8.46 -11.73 3.47
N ARG A 134 7.34 -12.21 2.88
CA ARG A 134 6.18 -11.36 2.56
C ARG A 134 5.56 -10.72 3.80
N HIS A 135 5.45 -11.44 4.91
CA HIS A 135 4.94 -10.86 6.15
C HIS A 135 5.91 -9.82 6.73
N ARG A 136 7.21 -10.09 6.69
CA ARG A 136 8.23 -9.14 7.15
C ARG A 136 8.28 -7.88 6.28
N ALA A 137 8.08 -8.02 4.97
CA ALA A 137 7.97 -6.90 4.04
C ALA A 137 6.69 -6.07 4.28
N ALA A 138 5.57 -6.75 4.55
CA ALA A 138 4.31 -6.07 4.86
C ALA A 138 4.42 -5.19 6.11
N VAL A 139 5.04 -5.71 7.16
CA VAL A 139 5.27 -4.90 8.37
C VAL A 139 6.28 -3.80 8.08
N GLY A 140 7.40 -4.10 7.41
CA GLY A 140 8.45 -3.12 7.11
C GLY A 140 7.94 -1.90 6.33
N ILE A 141 7.10 -2.11 5.31
CA ILE A 141 6.49 -0.97 4.61
C ILE A 141 5.49 -0.21 5.48
N SER A 142 4.73 -0.89 6.32
CA SER A 142 3.78 -0.25 7.22
C SER A 142 4.42 0.50 8.40
N GLU A 143 5.71 0.28 8.69
CA GLU A 143 6.50 1.05 9.67
C GLU A 143 6.91 2.42 9.12
N VAL A 144 7.07 2.54 7.79
CA VAL A 144 7.62 3.74 7.12
C VAL A 144 6.58 4.48 6.28
N SER A 145 5.35 3.98 6.21
CA SER A 145 4.24 4.59 5.47
C SER A 145 2.92 4.39 6.21
N ASP A 146 1.87 5.05 5.74
CA ASP A 146 0.49 4.90 6.21
C ASP A 146 -0.29 3.79 5.46
N SER A 147 0.42 3.04 4.59
CA SER A 147 -0.20 2.01 3.76
C SER A 147 -0.84 0.87 4.56
N LEU A 148 -1.94 0.34 4.03
CA LEU A 148 -2.46 -0.96 4.44
C LEU A 148 -1.87 -2.03 3.52
N THR A 149 -1.19 -3.02 4.10
CA THR A 149 -0.56 -4.08 3.32
C THR A 149 -1.22 -5.42 3.61
N ILE A 150 -1.67 -6.10 2.56
CA ILE A 150 -2.34 -7.41 2.63
C ILE A 150 -1.33 -8.50 2.25
N VAL A 151 -1.30 -9.56 3.04
CA VAL A 151 -0.48 -10.75 2.79
C VAL A 151 -1.37 -11.99 2.69
N VAL A 152 -1.21 -12.75 1.62
CA VAL A 152 -1.75 -14.12 1.52
C VAL A 152 -0.59 -15.10 1.70
N SER A 153 -0.70 -15.97 2.68
CA SER A 153 0.35 -16.96 2.98
C SER A 153 0.31 -18.11 1.97
N GLU A 154 1.45 -18.40 1.34
CA GLU A 154 1.59 -19.56 0.46
C GLU A 154 1.64 -20.90 1.20
N GLU A 155 1.94 -20.88 2.50
CA GLU A 155 1.99 -22.09 3.32
C GLU A 155 0.60 -22.48 3.84
N THR A 156 -0.14 -21.47 4.36
CA THR A 156 -1.40 -21.71 5.07
C THR A 156 -2.64 -21.27 4.29
N GLY A 157 -2.49 -20.40 3.28
CA GLY A 157 -3.58 -19.74 2.57
C GLY A 157 -4.31 -18.66 3.39
N LYS A 158 -3.83 -18.39 4.62
CA LYS A 158 -4.44 -17.39 5.49
C LYS A 158 -4.10 -15.99 5.05
N VAL A 159 -5.07 -15.09 5.21
CA VAL A 159 -4.91 -13.65 4.94
C VAL A 159 -4.49 -12.94 6.21
N SER A 160 -3.50 -12.04 6.09
CA SER A 160 -3.05 -11.16 7.17
C SER A 160 -2.98 -9.73 6.63
N ILE A 161 -3.05 -8.73 7.51
CA ILE A 161 -2.85 -7.33 7.15
C ILE A 161 -1.82 -6.69 8.06
N ALA A 162 -1.01 -5.78 7.52
CA ALA A 162 -0.08 -4.96 8.27
C ALA A 162 -0.46 -3.48 8.14
N MET A 163 -0.45 -2.75 9.26
CA MET A 163 -0.74 -1.32 9.36
C MET A 163 0.03 -0.73 10.53
N GLY A 164 0.71 0.40 10.34
CA GLY A 164 1.42 1.12 11.41
C GLY A 164 2.44 0.28 12.18
N GLY A 165 3.10 -0.67 11.51
CA GLY A 165 4.07 -1.58 12.13
C GLY A 165 3.45 -2.79 12.83
N GLU A 166 2.13 -2.91 12.87
CA GLU A 166 1.43 -4.03 13.51
C GLU A 166 0.92 -5.05 12.47
N LEU A 167 0.98 -6.33 12.81
CA LEU A 167 0.51 -7.44 11.98
C LEU A 167 -0.74 -8.10 12.57
N TYR A 168 -1.86 -8.00 11.88
CA TYR A 168 -3.12 -8.68 12.19
C TYR A 168 -3.19 -9.98 11.39
N ARG A 169 -3.09 -11.11 12.08
CA ARG A 169 -3.00 -12.43 11.45
C ARG A 169 -4.36 -13.09 11.32
N ASN A 170 -4.51 -13.87 10.24
CA ASN A 170 -5.70 -14.71 10.03
C ASN A 170 -7.01 -13.91 10.10
N VAL A 171 -7.05 -12.79 9.38
CA VAL A 171 -8.24 -11.95 9.28
C VAL A 171 -9.30 -12.60 8.39
N ASP A 172 -10.58 -12.38 8.70
CA ASP A 172 -11.69 -12.79 7.86
C ASP A 172 -12.04 -11.73 6.80
N ALA A 173 -12.93 -12.09 5.88
CA ALA A 173 -13.31 -11.22 4.78
C ALA A 173 -14.03 -9.95 5.24
N GLU A 174 -14.80 -10.03 6.31
CA GLU A 174 -15.54 -8.89 6.87
C GLU A 174 -14.58 -7.89 7.52
N PHE A 175 -13.63 -8.38 8.32
CA PHE A 175 -12.60 -7.54 8.91
C PHE A 175 -11.75 -6.84 7.84
N LEU A 176 -11.29 -7.58 6.81
CA LEU A 176 -10.54 -7.01 5.70
C LEU A 176 -11.35 -5.93 4.98
N LYS A 177 -12.62 -6.22 4.67
CA LYS A 177 -13.53 -5.27 4.01
C LYS A 177 -13.71 -4.01 4.84
N ASN A 178 -13.95 -4.15 6.14
CA ASN A 178 -14.07 -3.02 7.05
C ASN A 178 -12.82 -2.16 7.09
N LYS A 179 -11.64 -2.76 7.16
CA LYS A 179 -10.39 -1.98 7.16
C LYS A 179 -10.17 -1.23 5.85
N LEU A 180 -10.45 -1.84 4.71
CA LEU A 180 -10.34 -1.21 3.38
C LEU A 180 -11.33 -0.05 3.19
N SER A 181 -12.51 -0.09 3.81
CA SER A 181 -13.51 0.99 3.70
C SER A 181 -13.13 2.28 4.42
N PHE A 182 -12.12 2.25 5.29
CA PHE A 182 -11.62 3.43 6.00
C PHE A 182 -10.47 4.15 5.26
N ILE A 183 -9.93 3.57 4.19
CA ILE A 183 -8.85 4.19 3.42
C ILE A 183 -9.44 5.24 2.48
N PRO A 184 -9.09 6.54 2.62
CA PRO A 184 -9.47 7.55 1.65
C PRO A 184 -8.65 7.38 0.36
N VAL A 185 -9.25 7.57 -0.80
CA VAL A 185 -8.55 7.57 -2.08
C VAL A 185 -8.30 9.00 -2.50
N SER A 186 -7.05 9.42 -2.48
CA SER A 186 -6.65 10.72 -3.02
C SER A 186 -6.43 10.61 -4.53
N TYR A 187 -7.40 11.10 -5.33
CA TYR A 187 -7.18 11.28 -6.76
C TYR A 187 -6.50 12.62 -7.01
N THR A 188 -5.20 12.62 -7.22
CA THR A 188 -4.50 13.73 -7.85
C THR A 188 -4.54 13.57 -9.37
N HIS A 189 -5.72 13.69 -9.98
CA HIS A 189 -5.82 13.96 -11.41
C HIS A 189 -5.63 15.45 -11.66
N LEU A 190 -4.39 15.86 -11.89
CA LEU A 190 -4.08 17.09 -12.59
C LEU A 190 -4.42 16.91 -14.09
N THR A 191 -5.68 16.92 -14.44
CA THR A 191 -6.09 17.20 -15.80
C THR A 191 -6.06 18.73 -15.97
N LEU A 192 -4.98 19.24 -16.55
CA LEU A 192 -4.96 20.57 -17.12
C LEU A 192 -6.04 20.61 -18.21
N PRO A 193 -7.01 21.54 -18.14
CA PRO A 193 -7.93 21.75 -19.25
C PRO A 193 -7.14 22.40 -20.40
N THR A 194 -6.92 21.64 -21.45
CA THR A 194 -6.46 22.19 -22.73
C THR A 194 -7.64 22.96 -23.34
N LYS A 195 -7.75 24.24 -23.03
CA LYS A 195 -8.55 25.16 -23.83
C LYS A 195 -7.75 25.43 -25.09
N LEU A 196 -8.11 24.74 -26.16
CA LEU A 196 -7.86 25.22 -27.51
C LEU A 196 -9.04 26.16 -27.86
N GLU A 197 -8.79 27.45 -27.79
CA GLU A 197 -9.64 28.43 -28.50
C GLU A 197 -9.09 28.62 -29.92
N VAL A 198 -9.98 28.39 -30.89
CA VAL A 198 -9.82 28.79 -32.27
C VAL A 198 -10.37 30.19 -32.41
#